data_9589c53f21cd8669f959fe508b1503dc
#
_entry.id   9589c53f21cd8669f959fe508b1503dc
#
_cell.length_a   1.000
_cell.length_b   1.000
_cell.length_c   1.000
_cell.angle_alpha   90.00
_cell.angle_beta   90.00
_cell.angle_gamma   90.00
#
_symmetry.space_group_name_H-M   'P 1'
#
loop_
_entity.id
_entity.type
_entity.pdbx_description
1 polymer ?
#
loop_
_entity_poly.entity_id
_entity_poly.type
_entity_poly.pdbx_seq_one_letter_code
_entity_poly.pdbx_strand_id
1 'polypeptide(L)'
;MLKGGRLHRKIQRSMKGDYQAEVSLKKESEYDDVVIQVEGRADGIFTEDGAVYIDEIKGTYGNVQAMDMPIPVHRAQAMCYGMIWGEKEGISEIHIQMTYAHLETEETRRFREDFSIEELKGWYQKLLDAYHKWIAYSLNWKKERNASMKDLQFPFPYREGQRDIVCLLYTSDAADD
;
A
#
# COMPACT_ATOMS: atom_id res chain seq x y z
N MET A 1 12.15 8.51 -17.54
CA MET A 1 11.01 7.62 -17.20
C MET A 1 11.60 6.34 -16.64
N LEU A 2 11.24 5.95 -15.39
CA LEU A 2 11.80 4.78 -14.74
C LEU A 2 11.45 3.49 -15.52
N LYS A 3 12.41 2.57 -15.69
CA LYS A 3 12.26 1.28 -16.44
C LYS A 3 11.01 0.50 -15.96
N GLY A 4 10.72 0.49 -14.66
CA GLY A 4 9.57 -0.19 -14.07
C GLY A 4 8.21 0.26 -14.61
N GLY A 5 7.92 1.57 -14.62
CA GLY A 5 6.65 2.09 -15.11
C GLY A 5 6.41 1.87 -16.62
N ARG A 6 7.48 1.69 -17.41
CA ARG A 6 7.36 1.29 -18.82
C ARG A 6 6.96 -0.17 -18.95
N LEU A 7 7.57 -1.03 -18.13
CA LEU A 7 7.31 -2.46 -18.12
C LEU A 7 5.89 -2.76 -17.65
N HIS A 8 5.42 -2.10 -16.57
CA HIS A 8 4.03 -2.22 -16.09
C HIS A 8 3.04 -1.93 -17.23
N ARG A 9 3.15 -0.76 -17.87
CA ARG A 9 2.25 -0.41 -19.00
C ARG A 9 2.33 -1.39 -20.17
N LYS A 10 3.50 -1.99 -20.42
CA LYS A 10 3.65 -3.01 -21.48
C LYS A 10 2.86 -4.27 -21.12
N ILE A 11 2.99 -4.74 -19.88
CA ILE A 11 2.24 -5.90 -19.36
C ILE A 11 0.75 -5.62 -19.39
N GLN A 12 0.29 -4.51 -18.81
CA GLN A 12 -1.11 -4.10 -18.81
C GLN A 12 -1.72 -4.09 -20.22
N ARG A 13 -1.00 -3.54 -21.22
CA ARG A 13 -1.45 -3.50 -22.61
C ARG A 13 -1.45 -4.86 -23.30
N SER A 14 -0.69 -5.82 -22.80
CA SER A 14 -0.68 -7.19 -23.34
C SER A 14 -1.84 -8.05 -22.80
N MET A 15 -2.46 -7.62 -21.72
CA MET A 15 -3.64 -8.26 -21.15
C MET A 15 -4.84 -8.08 -22.08
N LYS A 16 -5.67 -9.10 -22.18
CA LYS A 16 -6.85 -9.13 -23.06
C LYS A 16 -8.12 -9.02 -22.25
N GLY A 17 -9.25 -8.81 -22.93
CA GLY A 17 -10.56 -8.81 -22.31
C GLY A 17 -10.89 -7.49 -21.61
N ASP A 18 -11.48 -7.59 -20.43
CA ASP A 18 -11.98 -6.50 -19.60
C ASP A 18 -10.95 -5.95 -18.59
N TYR A 19 -9.64 -6.11 -18.87
CA TYR A 19 -8.58 -5.67 -17.97
C TYR A 19 -8.66 -4.16 -17.71
N GLN A 20 -8.98 -3.80 -16.48
CA GLN A 20 -9.03 -2.43 -15.98
C GLN A 20 -7.69 -2.11 -15.31
N ALA A 21 -6.89 -1.24 -15.93
CA ALA A 21 -5.59 -0.85 -15.39
C ALA A 21 -5.73 0.30 -14.39
N GLU A 22 -4.83 0.33 -13.38
CA GLU A 22 -4.65 1.46 -12.48
C GLU A 22 -5.93 1.82 -11.68
N VAL A 23 -6.58 0.81 -11.10
CA VAL A 23 -7.85 0.99 -10.37
C VAL A 23 -7.60 1.51 -8.97
N SER A 24 -8.08 2.71 -8.67
CA SER A 24 -7.99 3.30 -7.33
C SER A 24 -8.94 2.66 -6.35
N LEU A 25 -8.42 2.27 -5.21
CA LEU A 25 -9.13 1.58 -4.13
C LEU A 25 -8.89 2.31 -2.83
N LYS A 26 -9.94 2.42 -2.02
CA LYS A 26 -9.91 3.09 -0.71
C LYS A 26 -10.88 2.43 0.24
N LYS A 27 -10.47 2.25 1.49
CA LYS A 27 -11.33 1.81 2.58
C LYS A 27 -10.94 2.52 3.86
N GLU A 28 -11.93 3.02 4.59
CA GLU A 28 -11.80 3.55 5.93
C GLU A 28 -12.29 2.52 6.95
N SER A 29 -11.59 2.42 8.07
CA SER A 29 -11.92 1.55 9.19
C SER A 29 -11.86 2.36 10.47
N GLU A 30 -12.97 2.41 11.20
CA GLU A 30 -13.10 3.18 12.43
C GLU A 30 -12.62 2.36 13.63
N TYR A 31 -11.84 3.01 14.47
CA TYR A 31 -11.45 2.58 15.80
C TYR A 31 -11.85 3.67 16.79
N ASP A 32 -11.99 3.35 18.08
CA ASP A 32 -12.50 4.28 19.08
C ASP A 32 -11.77 5.64 19.12
N ASP A 33 -10.50 5.65 18.78
CA ASP A 33 -9.60 6.79 18.90
C ASP A 33 -9.08 7.34 17.55
N VAL A 34 -9.17 6.54 16.48
CA VAL A 34 -8.63 6.90 15.16
C VAL A 34 -9.44 6.28 14.02
N VAL A 35 -9.33 6.87 12.83
CA VAL A 35 -9.75 6.26 11.57
C VAL A 35 -8.52 5.82 10.80
N ILE A 36 -8.45 4.54 10.44
CA ILE A 36 -7.39 4.00 9.59
C ILE A 36 -7.90 3.97 8.15
N GLN A 37 -7.28 4.77 7.30
CA GLN A 37 -7.57 4.78 5.88
C GLN A 37 -6.50 3.97 5.14
N VAL A 38 -6.92 2.93 4.43
CA VAL A 38 -6.09 2.17 3.51
C VAL A 38 -6.49 2.55 2.09
N GLU A 39 -5.56 3.10 1.35
CA GLU A 39 -5.77 3.48 -0.03
C GLU A 39 -4.59 3.07 -0.91
N GLY A 40 -4.85 2.92 -2.18
CA GLY A 40 -3.84 2.60 -3.17
C GLY A 40 -4.46 2.37 -4.55
N ARG A 41 -3.64 1.84 -5.44
CA ARG A 41 -4.03 1.62 -6.81
C ARG A 41 -3.56 0.26 -7.26
N ALA A 42 -4.53 -0.63 -7.53
CA ALA A 42 -4.24 -1.94 -8.09
C ALA A 42 -3.72 -1.78 -9.52
N ASP A 43 -2.67 -2.50 -9.90
CA ASP A 43 -2.11 -2.45 -11.24
C ASP A 43 -3.11 -2.91 -12.29
N GLY A 44 -3.98 -3.89 -11.93
CA GLY A 44 -5.05 -4.33 -12.79
C GLY A 44 -6.15 -5.11 -12.08
N ILE A 45 -7.35 -5.05 -12.64
CA ILE A 45 -8.49 -5.91 -12.27
C ILE A 45 -9.09 -6.47 -13.56
N PHE A 46 -9.33 -7.76 -13.61
CA PHE A 46 -9.88 -8.41 -14.81
C PHE A 46 -10.73 -9.64 -14.46
N THR A 47 -11.52 -10.09 -15.42
CA THR A 47 -12.30 -11.32 -15.31
C THR A 47 -11.75 -12.37 -16.28
N GLU A 48 -11.53 -13.58 -15.80
CA GLU A 48 -11.15 -14.75 -16.60
C GLU A 48 -12.05 -15.91 -16.20
N ASP A 49 -12.76 -16.50 -17.15
CA ASP A 49 -13.69 -17.62 -16.94
C ASP A 49 -14.73 -17.39 -15.84
N GLY A 50 -15.17 -16.14 -15.68
CA GLY A 50 -16.14 -15.73 -14.66
C GLY A 50 -15.55 -15.45 -13.28
N ALA A 51 -14.27 -15.67 -13.09
CA ALA A 51 -13.51 -15.36 -11.88
C ALA A 51 -12.88 -13.97 -11.95
N VAL A 52 -12.95 -13.20 -10.87
CA VAL A 52 -12.38 -11.84 -10.78
C VAL A 52 -10.99 -11.91 -10.18
N TYR A 53 -10.05 -11.30 -10.85
CA TYR A 53 -8.62 -11.25 -10.48
C TYR A 53 -8.17 -9.83 -10.14
N ILE A 54 -7.42 -9.70 -9.06
CA ILE A 54 -6.56 -8.54 -8.80
C ILE A 54 -5.16 -8.88 -9.30
N ASP A 55 -4.62 -8.08 -10.21
CA ASP A 55 -3.25 -8.24 -10.72
C ASP A 55 -2.33 -7.17 -10.10
N GLU A 56 -1.26 -7.63 -9.49
CA GLU A 56 -0.21 -6.78 -8.92
C GLU A 56 1.10 -7.08 -9.62
N ILE A 57 1.68 -6.07 -10.28
CA ILE A 57 2.85 -6.23 -11.15
C ILE A 57 4.09 -5.70 -10.44
N LYS A 58 5.14 -6.49 -10.36
CA LYS A 58 6.42 -6.11 -9.73
C LYS A 58 7.59 -6.32 -10.68
N GLY A 59 8.32 -5.24 -10.95
CA GLY A 59 9.59 -5.29 -11.69
C GLY A 59 10.75 -5.67 -10.77
N THR A 60 11.62 -6.55 -11.22
CA THR A 60 12.84 -6.99 -10.51
C THR A 60 14.02 -7.19 -11.46
N TYR A 61 15.23 -7.11 -10.92
CA TYR A 61 16.45 -7.56 -11.62
C TYR A 61 16.85 -8.99 -11.24
N GLY A 62 16.13 -9.60 -10.29
CA GLY A 62 16.36 -11.00 -9.89
C GLY A 62 15.78 -11.99 -10.90
N ASN A 63 16.27 -13.22 -10.86
CA ASN A 63 15.76 -14.30 -11.69
C ASN A 63 14.32 -14.66 -11.30
N VAL A 64 13.36 -14.20 -12.09
CA VAL A 64 11.93 -14.44 -11.83
C VAL A 64 11.57 -15.92 -11.93
N GLN A 65 12.27 -16.71 -12.75
CA GLN A 65 12.00 -18.14 -12.92
C GLN A 65 12.43 -18.96 -11.69
N ALA A 66 13.38 -18.46 -10.90
CA ALA A 66 13.83 -19.10 -9.67
C ALA A 66 12.96 -18.76 -8.44
N MET A 67 11.93 -17.95 -8.58
CA MET A 67 11.03 -17.62 -7.47
C MET A 67 10.05 -18.78 -7.22
N ASP A 68 9.99 -19.30 -6.00
CA ASP A 68 9.05 -20.37 -5.62
C ASP A 68 7.72 -19.82 -5.11
N MET A 69 7.70 -18.60 -4.58
CA MET A 69 6.52 -17.96 -4.02
C MET A 69 6.57 -16.44 -4.17
N PRO A 70 5.43 -15.75 -4.07
CA PRO A 70 5.39 -14.30 -4.02
C PRO A 70 6.11 -13.74 -2.79
N ILE A 71 6.69 -12.55 -2.92
CA ILE A 71 7.23 -11.81 -1.77
C ILE A 71 6.06 -11.42 -0.84
N PRO A 72 6.14 -11.73 0.48
CA PRO A 72 5.00 -11.59 1.39
C PRO A 72 4.38 -10.19 1.43
N VAL A 73 5.19 -9.12 1.37
CA VAL A 73 4.68 -7.74 1.39
C VAL A 73 3.92 -7.39 0.11
N HIS A 74 4.34 -7.88 -1.04
CA HIS A 74 3.64 -7.65 -2.30
C HIS A 74 2.32 -8.42 -2.33
N ARG A 75 2.34 -9.68 -1.84
CA ARG A 75 1.15 -10.50 -1.67
C ARG A 75 0.13 -9.82 -0.75
N ALA A 76 0.59 -9.29 0.40
CA ALA A 76 -0.27 -8.57 1.34
C ALA A 76 -0.91 -7.32 0.70
N GLN A 77 -0.19 -6.59 -0.14
CA GLN A 77 -0.73 -5.46 -0.90
C GLN A 77 -1.89 -5.90 -1.80
N ALA A 78 -1.71 -6.95 -2.59
CA ALA A 78 -2.74 -7.49 -3.45
C ALA A 78 -3.94 -8.04 -2.67
N MET A 79 -3.72 -8.67 -1.52
CA MET A 79 -4.77 -9.12 -0.60
C MET A 79 -5.61 -7.96 -0.07
N CYS A 80 -4.99 -6.81 0.29
CA CYS A 80 -5.72 -5.60 0.67
C CYS A 80 -6.64 -5.13 -0.46
N TYR A 81 -6.11 -5.07 -1.68
CA TYR A 81 -6.91 -4.66 -2.84
C TYR A 81 -8.03 -5.65 -3.14
N GLY A 82 -7.76 -6.95 -3.04
CA GLY A 82 -8.76 -7.99 -3.19
C GLY A 82 -9.90 -7.86 -2.19
N MET A 83 -9.58 -7.64 -0.92
CA MET A 83 -10.58 -7.42 0.13
C MET A 83 -11.43 -6.18 -0.15
N ILE A 84 -10.80 -5.05 -0.47
CA ILE A 84 -11.51 -3.79 -0.72
C ILE A 84 -12.42 -3.90 -1.94
N TRP A 85 -11.92 -4.47 -3.03
CA TRP A 85 -12.70 -4.66 -4.25
C TRP A 85 -13.86 -5.65 -4.06
N GLY A 86 -13.55 -6.81 -3.46
CA GLY A 86 -14.56 -7.85 -3.26
C GLY A 86 -15.71 -7.41 -2.36
N GLU A 87 -15.42 -6.65 -1.30
CA GLU A 87 -16.47 -6.06 -0.45
C GLU A 87 -17.27 -5.00 -1.19
N LYS A 88 -16.61 -4.14 -1.98
CA LYS A 88 -17.27 -3.09 -2.76
C LYS A 88 -18.22 -3.67 -3.81
N GLU A 89 -17.81 -4.71 -4.52
CA GLU A 89 -18.60 -5.32 -5.59
C GLU A 89 -19.55 -6.43 -5.08
N GLY A 90 -19.49 -6.78 -3.78
CA GLY A 90 -20.36 -7.78 -3.16
C GLY A 90 -20.13 -9.21 -3.67
N ILE A 91 -18.92 -9.53 -4.11
CA ILE A 91 -18.53 -10.86 -4.56
C ILE A 91 -18.06 -11.72 -3.39
N SER A 92 -18.21 -13.05 -3.50
CA SER A 92 -17.87 -13.99 -2.42
C SER A 92 -16.43 -14.53 -2.52
N GLU A 93 -15.89 -14.60 -3.73
CA GLU A 93 -14.56 -15.12 -4.03
C GLU A 93 -13.79 -14.14 -4.91
N ILE A 94 -12.49 -14.04 -4.67
CA ILE A 94 -11.60 -13.23 -5.47
C ILE A 94 -10.26 -13.93 -5.65
N HIS A 95 -9.66 -13.74 -6.80
CA HIS A 95 -8.37 -14.32 -7.14
C HIS A 95 -7.31 -13.24 -7.16
N ILE A 96 -6.13 -13.56 -6.66
CA ILE A 96 -4.98 -12.66 -6.65
C ILE A 96 -3.93 -13.20 -7.61
N GLN A 97 -3.51 -12.38 -8.56
CA GLN A 97 -2.41 -12.65 -9.44
C GLN A 97 -1.23 -11.74 -9.10
N MET A 98 -0.09 -12.32 -8.74
CA MET A 98 1.17 -11.62 -8.61
C MET A 98 1.99 -11.82 -9.88
N THR A 99 2.24 -10.75 -10.62
CA THR A 99 3.03 -10.78 -11.86
C THR A 99 4.42 -10.18 -11.61
N TYR A 100 5.44 -11.03 -11.54
CA TYR A 100 6.84 -10.58 -11.48
C TYR A 100 7.42 -10.52 -12.89
N ALA A 101 8.13 -9.43 -13.20
CA ALA A 101 8.73 -9.23 -14.50
C ALA A 101 10.18 -8.75 -14.37
N HIS A 102 11.10 -9.39 -15.12
CA HIS A 102 12.49 -8.98 -15.16
C HIS A 102 12.64 -7.69 -15.97
N LEU A 103 13.30 -6.67 -15.38
CA LEU A 103 13.35 -5.30 -15.91
C LEU A 103 14.19 -5.17 -17.22
N GLU A 104 14.99 -6.17 -17.57
CA GLU A 104 15.81 -6.17 -18.79
C GLU A 104 15.36 -7.22 -19.79
N THR A 105 15.16 -8.48 -19.36
CA THR A 105 14.76 -9.58 -20.26
C THR A 105 13.26 -9.58 -20.52
N GLU A 106 12.48 -8.89 -19.71
CA GLU A 106 11.00 -8.86 -19.74
C GLU A 106 10.35 -10.25 -19.51
N GLU A 107 11.12 -11.23 -19.08
CA GLU A 107 10.58 -12.52 -18.66
C GLU A 107 9.62 -12.33 -17.50
N THR A 108 8.50 -13.04 -17.52
CA THR A 108 7.46 -12.93 -16.49
C THR A 108 7.22 -14.26 -15.79
N ARG A 109 6.91 -14.18 -14.49
CA ARG A 109 6.38 -15.29 -13.71
C ARG A 109 5.14 -14.81 -12.96
N ARG A 110 4.10 -15.64 -12.97
CA ARG A 110 2.82 -15.34 -12.30
C ARG A 110 2.57 -16.38 -11.22
N PHE A 111 2.06 -15.89 -10.10
CA PHE A 111 1.53 -16.69 -9.00
C PHE A 111 0.07 -16.33 -8.84
N ARG A 112 -0.80 -17.35 -8.72
CA ARG A 112 -2.23 -17.16 -8.52
C ARG A 112 -2.64 -17.83 -7.22
N GLU A 113 -3.50 -17.17 -6.45
CA GLU A 113 -4.07 -17.66 -5.21
C GLU A 113 -5.54 -17.26 -5.16
N ASP A 114 -6.35 -18.13 -4.58
CA ASP A 114 -7.80 -17.98 -4.48
C ASP A 114 -8.17 -17.69 -3.03
N PHE A 115 -9.08 -16.76 -2.83
CA PHE A 115 -9.54 -16.36 -1.49
C PHE A 115 -11.04 -16.17 -1.48
N SER A 116 -11.68 -16.62 -0.40
CA SER A 116 -12.99 -16.10 -0.05
C SER A 116 -12.85 -14.68 0.53
N ILE A 117 -13.86 -13.84 0.30
CA ILE A 117 -13.85 -12.48 0.87
C ILE A 117 -13.87 -12.52 2.40
N GLU A 118 -14.51 -13.53 3.01
CA GLU A 118 -14.53 -13.68 4.46
C GLU A 118 -13.12 -13.99 5.04
N GLU A 119 -12.32 -14.80 4.36
CA GLU A 119 -10.93 -15.04 4.72
C GLU A 119 -10.11 -13.75 4.63
N LEU A 120 -10.27 -12.99 3.53
CA LEU A 120 -9.59 -11.72 3.36
C LEU A 120 -10.02 -10.69 4.40
N LYS A 121 -11.30 -10.60 4.74
CA LYS A 121 -11.80 -9.74 5.83
C LYS A 121 -11.16 -10.09 7.17
N GLY A 122 -11.15 -11.37 7.52
CA GLY A 122 -10.54 -11.84 8.76
C GLY A 122 -9.03 -11.56 8.83
N TRP A 123 -8.33 -11.72 7.72
CA TRP A 123 -6.91 -11.38 7.60
C TRP A 123 -6.68 -9.86 7.68
N TYR A 124 -7.47 -9.08 6.95
CA TYR A 124 -7.38 -7.62 6.92
C TYR A 124 -7.65 -7.01 8.30
N GLN A 125 -8.66 -7.51 9.02
CA GLN A 125 -8.93 -7.06 10.38
C GLN A 125 -7.74 -7.28 11.31
N LYS A 126 -7.10 -8.47 11.26
CA LYS A 126 -5.89 -8.75 12.04
C LYS A 126 -4.72 -7.82 11.68
N LEU A 127 -4.59 -7.47 10.41
CA LEU A 127 -3.58 -6.51 9.95
C LEU A 127 -3.83 -5.13 10.55
N LEU A 128 -5.07 -4.65 10.50
CA LEU A 128 -5.46 -3.35 11.06
C LEU A 128 -5.31 -3.33 12.59
N ASP A 129 -5.71 -4.39 13.29
CA ASP A 129 -5.55 -4.49 14.75
C ASP A 129 -4.08 -4.42 15.18
N ALA A 130 -3.21 -5.05 14.41
CA ALA A 130 -1.76 -4.96 14.64
C ALA A 130 -1.22 -3.54 14.39
N TYR A 131 -1.70 -2.91 13.32
CA TYR A 131 -1.30 -1.54 12.96
C TYR A 131 -1.86 -0.50 13.94
N HIS A 132 -3.11 -0.68 14.42
CA HIS A 132 -3.72 0.20 15.42
C HIS A 132 -2.89 0.26 16.71
N LYS A 133 -2.36 -0.87 17.19
CA LYS A 133 -1.44 -0.87 18.35
C LYS A 133 -0.22 0.02 18.14
N TRP A 134 0.34 0.01 16.93
CA TRP A 134 1.45 0.88 16.57
C TRP A 134 1.05 2.35 16.50
N ILE A 135 -0.13 2.66 15.94
CA ILE A 135 -0.67 4.03 15.91
C ILE A 135 -0.87 4.54 17.34
N ALA A 136 -1.54 3.79 18.20
CA ALA A 136 -1.78 4.15 19.59
C ALA A 136 -0.47 4.45 20.34
N TYR A 137 0.55 3.59 20.17
CA TYR A 137 1.88 3.84 20.71
C TYR A 137 2.49 5.14 20.18
N SER A 138 2.43 5.37 18.87
CA SER A 138 3.03 6.54 18.22
C SER A 138 2.34 7.84 18.65
N LEU A 139 1.02 7.83 18.79
CA LEU A 139 0.24 8.98 19.29
C LEU A 139 0.58 9.29 20.74
N ASN A 140 0.66 8.28 21.61
CA ASN A 140 1.05 8.47 23.00
C ASN A 140 2.49 9.01 23.11
N TRP A 141 3.41 8.43 22.36
CA TRP A 141 4.79 8.93 22.27
C TRP A 141 4.86 10.38 21.81
N LYS A 142 4.12 10.75 20.75
CA LYS A 142 4.03 12.14 20.25
C LYS A 142 3.52 13.08 21.35
N LYS A 143 2.50 12.66 22.11
CA LYS A 143 1.92 13.42 23.21
C LYS A 143 2.93 13.64 24.34
N GLU A 144 3.60 12.59 24.80
CA GLU A 144 4.61 12.66 25.86
C GLU A 144 5.82 13.50 25.43
N ARG A 145 6.32 13.28 24.22
CA ARG A 145 7.41 14.08 23.64
C ARG A 145 7.04 15.57 23.59
N ASN A 146 5.86 15.90 23.09
CA ASN A 146 5.44 17.29 22.98
C ASN A 146 5.24 17.92 24.38
N ALA A 147 4.73 17.17 25.35
CA ALA A 147 4.61 17.62 26.73
C ALA A 147 5.99 17.90 27.37
N SER A 148 6.97 17.00 27.16
CA SER A 148 8.33 17.16 27.68
C SER A 148 9.10 18.35 27.07
N MET A 149 8.72 18.75 25.85
CA MET A 149 9.37 19.87 25.15
C MET A 149 8.66 21.22 25.35
N LYS A 150 7.47 21.22 25.99
CA LYS A 150 6.64 22.42 26.11
C LYS A 150 7.34 23.60 26.76
N ASP A 151 8.21 23.34 27.74
CA ASP A 151 8.94 24.34 28.50
C ASP A 151 10.41 24.48 28.08
N LEU A 152 10.81 23.78 27.01
CA LEU A 152 12.15 23.90 26.47
C LEU A 152 12.36 25.27 25.84
N GLN A 153 13.28 26.04 26.46
CA GLN A 153 13.74 27.30 25.90
C GLN A 153 15.06 27.12 25.19
N PHE A 154 15.20 27.80 24.06
CA PHE A 154 16.49 27.83 23.37
C PHE A 154 17.50 28.55 24.27
N PRO A 155 18.65 27.92 24.63
CA PRO A 155 19.54 28.43 25.67
C PRO A 155 20.30 29.70 25.27
N PHE A 156 20.21 30.10 24.00
CA PHE A 156 20.87 31.30 23.47
C PHE A 156 19.87 32.14 22.68
N PRO A 157 20.07 33.47 22.56
CA PRO A 157 19.25 34.29 21.68
C PRO A 157 19.40 33.83 20.23
N TYR A 158 18.28 33.76 19.51
CA TYR A 158 18.30 33.43 18.09
C TYR A 158 19.19 34.43 17.31
N ARG A 159 20.00 33.92 16.40
CA ARG A 159 20.69 34.73 15.40
C ARG A 159 19.66 35.19 14.34
N GLU A 160 20.02 36.29 13.63
CA GLU A 160 19.21 36.78 12.53
C GLU A 160 18.90 35.66 11.50
N GLY A 161 17.65 35.51 11.07
CA GLY A 161 17.16 34.48 10.14
C GLY A 161 17.00 33.06 10.74
N GLN A 162 17.54 32.79 11.93
CA GLN A 162 17.46 31.45 12.54
C GLN A 162 16.05 31.07 12.94
N ARG A 163 15.27 32.03 13.42
CA ARG A 163 13.87 31.84 13.79
C ARG A 163 13.01 31.54 12.56
N ASP A 164 13.28 32.19 11.44
CA ASP A 164 12.55 32.00 10.19
C ASP A 164 12.79 30.60 9.62
N ILE A 165 14.04 30.11 9.70
CA ILE A 165 14.39 28.73 9.30
C ILE A 165 13.65 27.69 10.17
N VAL A 166 13.61 27.89 11.50
CA VAL A 166 12.91 26.98 12.42
C VAL A 166 11.40 26.97 12.12
N CYS A 167 10.80 28.14 11.90
CA CYS A 167 9.39 28.24 11.54
C CYS A 167 9.10 27.58 10.18
N LEU A 168 9.99 27.74 9.19
CA LEU A 168 9.82 27.18 7.87
C LEU A 168 9.91 25.64 7.87
N LEU A 169 10.83 25.08 8.63
CA LEU A 169 10.95 23.63 8.83
C LEU A 169 9.73 23.05 9.56
N TYR A 170 9.24 23.75 10.59
CA TYR A 170 8.05 23.30 11.31
C TYR A 170 6.79 23.31 10.47
N THR A 171 6.62 24.31 9.58
CA THR A 171 5.46 24.40 8.69
C THR A 171 5.51 23.42 7.52
N SER A 172 6.71 23.05 7.05
CA SER A 172 6.85 22.03 6.01
C SER A 172 6.58 20.62 6.53
N ASP A 173 6.95 20.34 7.79
CA ASP A 173 6.72 19.04 8.44
C ASP A 173 5.23 18.85 8.81
N ALA A 174 4.50 19.96 9.03
CA ALA A 174 3.06 19.93 9.32
C ALA A 174 2.18 19.79 8.05
N ALA A 175 2.77 19.84 6.85
CA ALA A 175 2.06 19.65 5.59
C ALA A 175 2.05 18.19 5.11
N ASP A 176 2.82 17.32 5.80
CA ASP A 176 2.92 15.88 5.51
C ASP A 176 2.17 14.98 6.53
N ASP A 177 1.34 15.58 7.40
CA ASP A 177 0.46 14.88 8.37
C ASP A 177 -0.99 14.82 7.90
#